data_91335f7e793ab0ae4568c684269bcf99
#
_entry.id   91335f7e793ab0ae4568c684269bcf99
#
_cell.length_a   1.000
_cell.length_b   1.000
_cell.length_c   1.000
_cell.angle_alpha   90.00
_cell.angle_beta   90.00
_cell.angle_gamma   90.00
#
_symmetry.space_group_name_H-M   'P 1'
#
loop_
_entity.id
_entity.type
_entity.pdbx_description
1 polymer ?
#
loop_
_entity_poly.entity_id
_entity_poly.type
_entity_poly.pdbx_seq_one_letter_code
_entity_poly.pdbx_strand_id
1 'polypeptide(L)'
;AVVRGIVTLPLVLPPVVGGAALLFALGRRGLVGEPLNRATGLLLPFSTAGVIVATTFVAMPFLVITVEGALRNMDRRYEGAAATLGARRWTVMRRVTLPMIGPSLLAGLVLTWARAFGEFGATITFAGNLQGRTQTLPLAVYVALESDRDTAVAISLIMVAVSLAVIIALRDWWGRAL
;
A
#
# COMPACT_ATOMS: atom_id res chain seq x y z
N ALA A 1 21.43 1.57 -0.47
CA ALA A 1 21.20 0.33 -1.24
C ALA A 1 20.35 -0.68 -0.46
N VAL A 2 20.71 -1.08 0.77
CA VAL A 2 20.03 -2.12 1.55
C VAL A 2 18.58 -1.79 1.88
N VAL A 3 18.31 -0.59 2.43
CA VAL A 3 16.94 -0.15 2.77
C VAL A 3 16.02 -0.18 1.55
N ARG A 4 16.51 0.31 0.40
CA ARG A 4 15.76 0.26 -0.85
C ARG A 4 15.44 -1.19 -1.25
N GLY A 5 16.43 -2.10 -1.18
CA GLY A 5 16.22 -3.52 -1.47
C GLY A 5 15.15 -4.14 -0.58
N ILE A 6 15.16 -3.86 0.74
CA ILE A 6 14.15 -4.35 1.68
C ILE A 6 12.76 -3.81 1.34
N VAL A 7 12.65 -2.52 1.04
CA VAL A 7 11.37 -1.88 0.71
C VAL A 7 10.81 -2.37 -0.62
N THR A 8 11.67 -2.67 -1.60
CA THR A 8 11.23 -3.16 -2.92
C THR A 8 11.11 -4.67 -3.00
N LEU A 9 11.56 -5.41 -2.00
CA LEU A 9 11.48 -6.88 -1.93
C LEU A 9 10.07 -7.43 -2.23
N PRO A 10 8.97 -6.83 -1.71
CA PRO A 10 7.62 -7.32 -1.97
C PRO A 10 7.20 -7.30 -3.45
N LEU A 11 7.84 -6.50 -4.30
CA LEU A 11 7.55 -6.48 -5.74
C LEU A 11 8.00 -7.76 -6.47
N VAL A 12 9.06 -8.38 -5.98
CA VAL A 12 9.65 -9.58 -6.60
C VAL A 12 9.07 -10.85 -6.00
N LEU A 13 8.64 -10.79 -4.75
CA LEU A 13 8.05 -11.93 -4.06
C LEU A 13 6.62 -12.20 -4.57
N PRO A 14 6.27 -13.47 -4.87
CA PRO A 14 4.87 -13.85 -5.02
C PRO A 14 4.08 -13.45 -3.76
N PRO A 15 2.87 -12.87 -3.87
CA PRO A 15 2.13 -12.35 -2.72
C PRO A 15 1.92 -13.38 -1.60
N VAL A 16 1.64 -14.62 -1.95
CA VAL A 16 1.48 -15.73 -0.98
C VAL A 16 2.77 -15.95 -0.19
N VAL A 17 3.94 -15.91 -0.86
CA VAL A 17 5.26 -16.06 -0.22
C VAL A 17 5.54 -14.85 0.69
N GLY A 18 5.16 -13.66 0.26
CA GLY A 18 5.23 -12.45 1.08
C GLY A 18 4.39 -12.55 2.35
N GLY A 19 3.17 -13.08 2.25
CA GLY A 19 2.30 -13.37 3.40
C GLY A 19 2.89 -14.39 4.35
N ALA A 20 3.50 -15.47 3.83
CA ALA A 20 4.20 -16.47 4.65
C ALA A 20 5.42 -15.85 5.35
N ALA A 21 6.21 -15.02 4.66
CA ALA A 21 7.34 -14.32 5.27
C ALA A 21 6.89 -13.39 6.41
N LEU A 22 5.77 -12.66 6.23
CA LEU A 22 5.17 -11.87 7.30
C LEU A 22 4.73 -12.76 8.48
N LEU A 23 4.18 -13.94 8.21
CA LEU A 23 3.78 -14.86 9.26
C LEU A 23 4.98 -15.37 10.06
N PHE A 24 6.10 -15.70 9.42
CA PHE A 24 7.33 -16.08 10.09
C PHE A 24 7.98 -14.92 10.85
N ALA A 25 7.88 -13.68 10.34
CA ALA A 25 8.44 -12.50 11.00
C ALA A 25 7.57 -11.99 12.16
N LEU A 26 6.26 -11.84 11.92
CA LEU A 26 5.31 -11.17 12.82
C LEU A 26 4.32 -12.13 13.51
N GLY A 27 4.43 -13.42 13.25
CA GLY A 27 3.63 -14.45 13.90
C GLY A 27 3.90 -14.53 15.41
N ARG A 28 3.07 -15.27 16.13
CA ARG A 28 3.16 -15.40 17.60
C ARG A 28 4.54 -15.89 18.11
N ARG A 29 5.22 -16.70 17.31
CA ARG A 29 6.59 -17.20 17.56
C ARG A 29 7.60 -16.65 16.55
N GLY A 30 7.24 -15.56 15.85
CA GLY A 30 8.09 -14.94 14.84
C GLY A 30 9.16 -14.04 15.46
N LEU A 31 10.20 -13.73 14.66
CA LEU A 31 11.37 -12.96 15.09
C LEU A 31 11.01 -11.61 15.75
N VAL A 32 10.01 -10.93 15.23
CA VAL A 32 9.51 -9.64 15.72
C VAL A 32 8.18 -9.80 16.46
N GLY A 33 7.36 -10.75 16.02
CA GLY A 33 6.02 -10.98 16.58
C GLY A 33 6.06 -11.48 18.01
N GLU A 34 7.03 -12.33 18.38
CA GLU A 34 7.16 -12.84 19.75
C GLU A 34 7.51 -11.75 20.78
N PRO A 35 8.56 -10.92 20.59
CA PRO A 35 8.85 -9.84 21.52
C PRO A 35 7.74 -8.79 21.54
N LEU A 36 7.09 -8.48 20.40
CA LEU A 36 5.96 -7.56 20.34
C LEU A 36 4.78 -8.09 21.17
N ASN A 37 4.43 -9.37 21.02
CA ASN A 37 3.34 -9.98 21.78
C ASN A 37 3.64 -10.04 23.26
N ARG A 38 4.88 -10.32 23.67
CA ARG A 38 5.29 -10.32 25.09
C ARG A 38 5.22 -8.93 25.71
N ALA A 39 5.57 -7.88 24.96
CA ALA A 39 5.60 -6.51 25.46
C ALA A 39 4.22 -5.83 25.49
N THR A 40 3.36 -6.13 24.52
CA THR A 40 2.10 -5.38 24.28
C THR A 40 0.85 -6.26 24.27
N GLY A 41 0.99 -7.59 24.24
CA GLY A 41 -0.13 -8.53 24.04
C GLY A 41 -0.69 -8.52 22.60
N LEU A 42 -0.12 -7.75 21.69
CA LEU A 42 -0.61 -7.57 20.32
C LEU A 42 -0.25 -8.78 19.45
N LEU A 43 -1.26 -9.38 18.82
CA LEU A 43 -1.12 -10.41 17.79
C LEU A 43 -1.60 -9.85 16.46
N LEU A 44 -0.69 -9.74 15.50
CA LEU A 44 -0.99 -9.24 14.16
C LEU A 44 -1.65 -10.29 13.25
N PRO A 45 -1.18 -11.57 13.20
CA PRO A 45 -1.82 -12.58 12.37
C PRO A 45 -3.30 -12.78 12.73
N PHE A 46 -4.11 -13.09 11.70
CA PHE A 46 -5.55 -13.35 11.83
C PHE A 46 -6.34 -12.22 12.49
N SER A 47 -5.90 -10.97 12.29
CA SER A 47 -6.55 -9.76 12.79
C SER A 47 -6.72 -8.72 11.68
N THR A 48 -7.61 -7.74 11.89
CA THR A 48 -7.78 -6.59 10.98
C THR A 48 -6.46 -5.80 10.83
N ALA A 49 -5.67 -5.66 11.92
CA ALA A 49 -4.35 -5.08 11.86
C ALA A 49 -3.41 -5.89 10.95
N GLY A 50 -3.53 -7.23 10.96
CA GLY A 50 -2.81 -8.11 10.05
C GLY A 50 -3.17 -7.87 8.58
N VAL A 51 -4.45 -7.64 8.26
CA VAL A 51 -4.87 -7.26 6.90
C VAL A 51 -4.19 -5.97 6.47
N ILE A 52 -4.20 -4.93 7.32
CA ILE A 52 -3.55 -3.64 7.04
C ILE A 52 -2.05 -3.83 6.81
N VAL A 53 -1.38 -4.60 7.65
CA VAL A 53 0.07 -4.88 7.50
C VAL A 53 0.35 -5.62 6.20
N ALA A 54 -0.41 -6.67 5.87
CA ALA A 54 -0.20 -7.46 4.66
C ALA A 54 -0.41 -6.63 3.39
N THR A 55 -1.52 -5.87 3.31
CA THR A 55 -1.82 -5.01 2.15
C THR A 55 -0.81 -3.89 2.01
N THR A 56 -0.40 -3.25 3.13
CA THR A 56 0.64 -2.22 3.13
C THR A 56 1.98 -2.78 2.66
N PHE A 57 2.40 -3.94 3.16
CA PHE A 57 3.65 -4.59 2.77
C PHE A 57 3.75 -4.78 1.26
N VAL A 58 2.69 -5.29 0.63
CA VAL A 58 2.67 -5.55 -0.82
C VAL A 58 2.51 -4.27 -1.64
N ALA A 59 1.79 -3.27 -1.13
CA ALA A 59 1.44 -2.06 -1.88
C ALA A 59 2.44 -0.90 -1.69
N MET A 60 3.12 -0.80 -0.54
CA MET A 60 4.04 0.29 -0.21
C MET A 60 5.16 0.51 -1.25
N PRO A 61 5.76 -0.51 -1.86
CA PRO A 61 6.81 -0.30 -2.87
C PRO A 61 6.39 0.59 -4.03
N PHE A 62 5.11 0.55 -4.44
CA PHE A 62 4.59 1.37 -5.54
C PHE A 62 4.67 2.87 -5.20
N LEU A 63 4.29 3.23 -3.96
CA LEU A 63 4.42 4.62 -3.50
C LEU A 63 5.89 5.04 -3.44
N VAL A 64 6.74 4.20 -2.84
CA VAL A 64 8.16 4.53 -2.64
C VAL A 64 8.88 4.74 -3.97
N ILE A 65 8.66 3.86 -4.96
CA ILE A 65 9.29 4.00 -6.29
C ILE A 65 8.78 5.24 -7.01
N THR A 66 7.48 5.52 -6.95
CA THR A 66 6.89 6.70 -7.60
C THR A 66 7.44 7.99 -6.99
N VAL A 67 7.48 8.08 -5.66
CA VAL A 67 8.03 9.25 -4.95
C VAL A 67 9.54 9.38 -5.19
N GLU A 68 10.29 8.29 -5.15
CA GLU A 68 11.72 8.30 -5.46
C GLU A 68 11.99 8.80 -6.88
N GLY A 69 11.21 8.34 -7.86
CA GLY A 69 11.29 8.81 -9.24
C GLY A 69 11.00 10.29 -9.37
N ALA A 70 9.94 10.78 -8.70
CA ALA A 70 9.58 12.19 -8.70
C ALA A 70 10.68 13.08 -8.09
N LEU A 71 11.24 12.66 -6.94
CA LEU A 71 12.33 13.39 -6.28
C LEU A 71 13.63 13.41 -7.11
N ARG A 72 13.90 12.36 -7.88
CA ARG A 72 15.08 12.32 -8.77
C ARG A 72 14.94 13.23 -9.98
N ASN A 73 13.73 13.37 -10.51
CA ASN A 73 13.42 14.18 -11.69
C ASN A 73 13.13 15.64 -11.35
N MET A 74 12.98 15.98 -10.06
CA MET A 74 12.75 17.35 -9.60
C MET A 74 14.00 18.22 -9.78
N ASP A 75 13.82 19.43 -10.32
CA ASP A 75 14.91 20.42 -10.40
C ASP A 75 15.25 20.95 -9.00
N ARG A 76 16.45 20.57 -8.54
CA ARG A 76 16.96 20.98 -7.22
C ARG A 76 17.30 22.47 -7.10
N ARG A 77 17.31 23.23 -8.20
CA ARG A 77 17.56 24.68 -8.19
C ARG A 77 16.54 25.42 -7.34
N TYR A 78 15.28 24.96 -7.30
CA TYR A 78 14.24 25.56 -6.46
C TYR A 78 14.53 25.39 -4.96
N GLU A 79 15.03 24.22 -4.55
CA GLU A 79 15.44 24.00 -3.17
C GLU A 79 16.65 24.87 -2.80
N GLY A 80 17.63 24.99 -3.73
CA GLY A 80 18.79 25.87 -3.57
C GLY A 80 18.40 27.34 -3.43
N ALA A 81 17.53 27.84 -4.30
CA ALA A 81 17.02 29.21 -4.23
C ALA A 81 16.29 29.51 -2.92
N ALA A 82 15.46 28.58 -2.44
CA ALA A 82 14.80 28.74 -1.15
C ALA A 82 15.81 28.74 0.02
N ALA A 83 16.84 27.92 -0.06
CA ALA A 83 17.89 27.87 0.96
C ALA A 83 18.74 29.17 1.00
N THR A 84 19.06 29.78 -0.14
CA THR A 84 19.76 31.06 -0.20
C THR A 84 18.95 32.23 0.40
N LEU A 85 17.60 32.12 0.37
CA LEU A 85 16.69 33.04 1.03
C LEU A 85 16.50 32.75 2.54
N GLY A 86 17.33 31.86 3.12
CA GLY A 86 17.30 31.54 4.55
C GLY A 86 16.21 30.58 4.97
N ALA A 87 15.53 29.89 4.03
CA ALA A 87 14.50 28.91 4.38
C ALA A 87 15.11 27.68 5.08
N ARG A 88 14.52 27.30 6.22
CA ARG A 88 14.90 26.06 6.94
C ARG A 88 14.51 24.83 6.12
N ARG A 89 15.22 23.71 6.28
CA ARG A 89 14.98 22.45 5.56
C ARG A 89 13.52 21.99 5.59
N TRP A 90 12.84 22.13 6.71
CA TRP A 90 11.42 21.80 6.85
C TRP A 90 10.51 22.72 6.01
N THR A 91 10.86 24.02 5.94
CA THR A 91 10.14 24.99 5.12
C THR A 91 10.30 24.69 3.63
N VAL A 92 11.53 24.37 3.20
CA VAL A 92 11.82 23.93 1.82
C VAL A 92 11.01 22.67 1.49
N MET A 93 11.06 21.63 2.35
CA MET A 93 10.31 20.41 2.14
C MET A 93 8.81 20.67 1.97
N ARG A 94 8.20 21.46 2.86
CA ARG A 94 6.75 21.67 2.88
C ARG A 94 6.26 22.64 1.81
N ARG A 95 7.06 23.69 1.47
CA ARG A 95 6.62 24.76 0.56
C ARG A 95 7.17 24.64 -0.86
N VAL A 96 8.20 23.84 -1.07
CA VAL A 96 8.84 23.66 -2.38
C VAL A 96 8.75 22.20 -2.81
N THR A 97 9.41 21.29 -2.10
CA THR A 97 9.55 19.90 -2.51
C THR A 97 8.20 19.18 -2.61
N LEU A 98 7.39 19.20 -1.52
CA LEU A 98 6.10 18.50 -1.50
C LEU A 98 5.10 19.02 -2.55
N PRO A 99 4.91 20.34 -2.76
CA PRO A 99 4.06 20.82 -3.84
C PRO A 99 4.55 20.42 -5.23
N MET A 100 5.87 20.43 -5.47
CA MET A 100 6.44 20.07 -6.77
C MET A 100 6.24 18.58 -7.11
N ILE A 101 6.37 17.70 -6.14
CA ILE A 101 6.14 16.24 -6.35
C ILE A 101 4.68 15.84 -6.11
N GLY A 102 3.81 16.76 -5.73
CA GLY A 102 2.40 16.53 -5.37
C GLY A 102 1.62 15.69 -6.38
N PRO A 103 1.67 16.00 -7.68
CA PRO A 103 1.03 15.18 -8.72
C PRO A 103 1.53 13.73 -8.74
N SER A 104 2.84 13.54 -8.65
CA SER A 104 3.45 12.19 -8.60
C SER A 104 3.14 11.46 -7.31
N LEU A 105 3.08 12.18 -6.18
CA LEU A 105 2.69 11.62 -4.89
C LEU A 105 1.26 11.08 -4.95
N LEU A 106 0.32 11.85 -5.52
CA LEU A 106 -1.04 11.40 -5.70
C LEU A 106 -1.13 10.18 -6.62
N ALA A 107 -0.42 10.21 -7.76
CA ALA A 107 -0.35 9.07 -8.66
C ALA A 107 0.18 7.81 -7.94
N GLY A 108 1.23 7.95 -7.14
CA GLY A 108 1.78 6.87 -6.32
C GLY A 108 0.80 6.34 -5.29
N LEU A 109 0.04 7.21 -4.62
CA LEU A 109 -1.01 6.82 -3.67
C LEU A 109 -2.11 6.01 -4.34
N VAL A 110 -2.53 6.42 -5.55
CA VAL A 110 -3.55 5.70 -6.32
C VAL A 110 -3.08 4.32 -6.75
N LEU A 111 -1.85 4.22 -7.26
CA LEU A 111 -1.26 2.94 -7.64
C LEU A 111 -1.14 2.01 -6.42
N THR A 112 -0.72 2.56 -5.28
CA THR A 112 -0.63 1.83 -4.01
C THR A 112 -2.00 1.35 -3.54
N TRP A 113 -3.01 2.23 -3.61
CA TRP A 113 -4.37 1.88 -3.27
C TRP A 113 -4.92 0.78 -4.20
N ALA A 114 -4.76 0.93 -5.52
CA ALA A 114 -5.22 -0.07 -6.48
C ALA A 114 -4.56 -1.44 -6.25
N ARG A 115 -3.26 -1.43 -5.94
CA ARG A 115 -2.53 -2.66 -5.59
C ARG A 115 -3.04 -3.29 -4.29
N ALA A 116 -3.30 -2.47 -3.26
CA ALA A 116 -3.84 -2.93 -1.99
C ALA A 116 -5.28 -3.44 -2.12
N PHE A 117 -6.11 -2.76 -2.94
CA PHE A 117 -7.51 -3.10 -3.15
C PHE A 117 -7.71 -4.49 -3.78
N GLY A 118 -6.82 -4.89 -4.69
CA GLY A 118 -6.84 -6.21 -5.30
C GLY A 118 -6.01 -7.27 -4.57
N GLU A 119 -5.50 -6.98 -3.36
CA GLU A 119 -4.62 -7.94 -2.67
C GLU A 119 -5.40 -9.12 -2.10
N PHE A 120 -4.91 -10.31 -2.43
CA PHE A 120 -5.50 -11.59 -2.04
C PHE A 120 -4.47 -12.49 -1.35
N GLY A 121 -3.31 -12.73 -2.00
CA GLY A 121 -2.37 -13.77 -1.61
C GLY A 121 -1.71 -13.55 -0.26
N ALA A 122 -1.22 -12.34 0.01
CA ALA A 122 -0.60 -12.02 1.28
C ALA A 122 -1.63 -11.94 2.40
N THR A 123 -2.84 -11.45 2.12
CA THR A 123 -3.90 -11.35 3.11
C THR A 123 -4.41 -12.71 3.55
N ILE A 124 -4.70 -13.64 2.63
CA ILE A 124 -5.17 -14.98 2.99
C ILE A 124 -4.13 -15.74 3.81
N THR A 125 -2.85 -15.58 3.47
CA THR A 125 -1.76 -16.32 4.12
C THR A 125 -1.43 -15.76 5.52
N PHE A 126 -1.42 -14.43 5.68
CA PHE A 126 -1.03 -13.78 6.94
C PHE A 126 -2.21 -13.51 7.87
N ALA A 127 -3.33 -13.02 7.31
CA ALA A 127 -4.49 -12.59 8.09
C ALA A 127 -5.65 -13.58 8.04
N GLY A 128 -5.62 -14.56 7.13
CA GLY A 128 -6.69 -15.54 6.95
C GLY A 128 -7.92 -14.92 6.25
N ASN A 129 -9.05 -15.65 6.34
CA ASN A 129 -10.32 -15.27 5.70
C ASN A 129 -11.47 -15.44 6.69
N LEU A 130 -11.52 -14.63 7.74
CA LEU A 130 -12.56 -14.65 8.76
C LEU A 130 -13.64 -13.63 8.40
N GLN A 131 -14.85 -14.09 8.13
CA GLN A 131 -15.99 -13.22 7.82
C GLN A 131 -16.23 -12.22 8.94
N GLY A 132 -16.46 -10.95 8.55
CA GLY A 132 -16.64 -9.83 9.48
C GLY A 132 -15.37 -9.36 10.21
N ARG A 133 -14.22 -9.99 9.97
CA ARG A 133 -12.96 -9.63 10.65
C ARG A 133 -11.78 -9.42 9.71
N THR A 134 -11.45 -10.38 8.87
CA THR A 134 -10.27 -10.33 7.99
C THR A 134 -10.59 -10.59 6.53
N GLN A 135 -11.84 -10.93 6.21
CA GLN A 135 -12.27 -11.15 4.85
C GLN A 135 -12.25 -9.85 4.06
N THR A 136 -11.40 -9.78 3.03
CA THR A 136 -11.36 -8.68 2.06
C THR A 136 -12.32 -8.95 0.90
N LEU A 137 -12.64 -7.94 0.08
CA LEU A 137 -13.52 -8.13 -1.08
C LEU A 137 -13.01 -9.20 -2.05
N PRO A 138 -11.70 -9.26 -2.44
CA PRO A 138 -11.19 -10.36 -3.25
C PRO A 138 -11.38 -11.74 -2.61
N LEU A 139 -11.21 -11.84 -1.28
CA LEU A 139 -11.44 -13.09 -0.55
C LEU A 139 -12.92 -13.47 -0.52
N ALA A 140 -13.82 -12.48 -0.39
CA ALA A 140 -15.26 -12.71 -0.43
C ALA A 140 -15.71 -13.20 -1.82
N VAL A 141 -15.18 -12.60 -2.90
CA VAL A 141 -15.43 -13.09 -4.27
C VAL A 141 -14.99 -14.53 -4.42
N TYR A 142 -13.79 -14.86 -3.94
CA TYR A 142 -13.23 -16.21 -4.05
C TYR A 142 -14.15 -17.26 -3.37
N VAL A 143 -14.61 -16.98 -2.15
CA VAL A 143 -15.53 -17.89 -1.42
C VAL A 143 -16.89 -17.97 -2.11
N ALA A 144 -17.42 -16.84 -2.57
CA ALA A 144 -18.70 -16.79 -3.25
C ALA A 144 -18.70 -17.57 -4.58
N LEU A 145 -17.58 -17.62 -5.31
CA LEU A 145 -17.46 -18.42 -6.54
C LEU A 145 -17.70 -19.91 -6.32
N GLU A 146 -17.43 -20.41 -5.11
CA GLU A 146 -17.63 -21.83 -4.77
C GLU A 146 -19.06 -22.11 -4.28
N SER A 147 -19.80 -21.11 -3.80
CA SER A 147 -21.08 -21.31 -3.11
C SER A 147 -22.27 -20.56 -3.74
N ASP A 148 -22.06 -19.35 -4.26
CA ASP A 148 -23.10 -18.46 -4.78
C ASP A 148 -22.54 -17.56 -5.87
N ARG A 149 -22.74 -17.98 -7.11
CA ARG A 149 -22.25 -17.28 -8.30
C ARG A 149 -22.82 -15.86 -8.42
N ASP A 150 -24.06 -15.64 -8.04
CA ASP A 150 -24.71 -14.34 -8.18
C ASP A 150 -24.10 -13.33 -7.21
N THR A 151 -23.85 -13.77 -5.98
CA THR A 151 -23.10 -12.97 -4.99
C THR A 151 -21.66 -12.67 -5.46
N ALA A 152 -20.96 -13.66 -6.05
CA ALA A 152 -19.62 -13.42 -6.60
C ALA A 152 -19.63 -12.36 -7.70
N VAL A 153 -20.60 -12.42 -8.63
CA VAL A 153 -20.77 -11.42 -9.70
C VAL A 153 -21.09 -10.05 -9.11
N ALA A 154 -22.01 -9.97 -8.14
CA ALA A 154 -22.39 -8.70 -7.52
C ALA A 154 -21.18 -8.00 -6.84
N ILE A 155 -20.38 -8.74 -6.04
CA ILE A 155 -19.19 -8.18 -5.37
C ILE A 155 -18.16 -7.76 -6.42
N SER A 156 -17.95 -8.56 -7.47
CA SER A 156 -17.02 -8.23 -8.55
C SER A 156 -17.42 -6.96 -9.29
N LEU A 157 -18.71 -6.77 -9.58
CA LEU A 157 -19.22 -5.54 -10.21
C LEU A 157 -19.02 -4.32 -9.30
N ILE A 158 -19.21 -4.46 -7.99
CA ILE A 158 -18.91 -3.39 -7.03
C ILE A 158 -17.41 -3.03 -7.08
N MET A 159 -16.53 -4.02 -7.09
CA MET A 159 -15.08 -3.77 -7.18
C MET A 159 -14.70 -3.06 -8.48
N VAL A 160 -15.29 -3.47 -9.62
CA VAL A 160 -15.08 -2.81 -10.91
C VAL A 160 -15.61 -1.37 -10.88
N ALA A 161 -16.82 -1.16 -10.34
CA ALA A 161 -17.42 0.18 -10.24
C ALA A 161 -16.57 1.13 -9.37
N VAL A 162 -16.08 0.65 -8.22
CA VAL A 162 -15.19 1.42 -7.33
C VAL A 162 -13.89 1.76 -8.05
N SER A 163 -13.26 0.79 -8.72
CA SER A 163 -12.02 1.01 -9.47
C SER A 163 -12.20 2.04 -10.58
N LEU A 164 -13.30 1.93 -11.34
CA LEU A 164 -13.63 2.86 -12.41
C LEU A 164 -13.91 4.27 -11.87
N ALA A 165 -14.66 4.38 -10.77
CA ALA A 165 -14.95 5.66 -10.12
C ALA A 165 -13.66 6.37 -9.66
N VAL A 166 -12.72 5.64 -9.09
CA VAL A 166 -11.41 6.20 -8.67
C VAL A 166 -10.62 6.68 -9.89
N ILE A 167 -10.56 5.89 -10.97
CA ILE A 167 -9.85 6.29 -12.20
C ILE A 167 -10.48 7.54 -12.82
N ILE A 168 -11.81 7.61 -12.90
CA ILE A 168 -12.53 8.78 -13.45
C ILE A 168 -12.30 10.02 -12.60
N ALA A 169 -12.45 9.91 -11.27
CA ALA A 169 -12.24 11.02 -10.35
C ALA A 169 -10.82 11.62 -10.45
N LEU A 170 -9.83 10.77 -10.73
CA LEU A 170 -8.43 11.19 -10.86
C LEU A 170 -8.09 11.75 -12.24
N ARG A 171 -8.81 11.33 -13.30
CA ARG A 171 -8.63 11.86 -14.64
C ARG A 171 -8.83 13.39 -14.70
N ASP A 172 -9.86 13.89 -14.04
CA ASP A 172 -10.18 15.31 -14.02
C ASP A 172 -9.15 16.14 -13.23
N TRP A 173 -8.46 15.51 -12.31
CA TRP A 173 -7.37 16.14 -11.55
C TRP A 173 -6.06 16.17 -12.35
N TRP A 174 -5.73 15.10 -13.10
CA TRP A 174 -4.57 15.08 -13.99
C TRP A 174 -4.69 16.05 -15.16
N GLY A 175 -5.88 16.21 -15.72
CA GLY A 175 -6.12 17.18 -16.80
C GLY A 175 -5.97 18.65 -16.38
N ARG A 176 -6.01 18.95 -15.08
CA ARG A 176 -5.77 20.29 -14.52
C ARG A 176 -4.34 20.53 -14.05
N ALA A 177 -3.52 19.50 -13.98
CA ALA A 177 -2.13 19.56 -13.50
C ALA A 177 -1.09 19.55 -14.64
N LEU A 178 -1.53 19.35 -15.90
CA LEU A 178 -0.79 19.50 -17.16
C LEU A 178 -1.15 20.82 -17.83
#